data_a91816180bca168ffc355af95e4e7923
#
_entry.id   a91816180bca168ffc355af95e4e7923
#
_cell.length_a   1.000
_cell.length_b   1.000
_cell.length_c   1.000
_cell.angle_alpha   90.00
_cell.angle_beta   90.00
_cell.angle_gamma   90.00
#
_symmetry.space_group_name_H-M   'P 1'
#
loop_
_entity.id
_entity.type
_entity.pdbx_description
1 polymer ?
#
loop_
_entity_poly.entity_id
_entity_poly.type
_entity_poly.pdbx_seq_one_letter_code
_entity_poly.pdbx_strand_id
1 'polypeptide(L)'
;MARLILFNKPYGVLSQFTDPAGRSTLADYLSAPGCRVAGRLDYDSEGLLLLTDCGRLQQRIANPRHRQWKTYLVQVEGEPTAEALQRLAGPLQLRDGPTLPARVHRLDEPPGLWPREPPVRHRMSVPTCWLELSIREGRNRQVRRMTAAVGHPTLRLVRIRVGQWSLGDLGPGQHTATEVHLPGTKPRPPRRKRS
;
A
#
# COMPACT_ATOMS: atom_id res chain seq x y z
N MET A 1 19.68 -10.58 -11.60
CA MET A 1 18.42 -10.75 -10.86
C MET A 1 18.36 -9.72 -9.75
N ALA A 2 17.17 -9.34 -9.28
CA ALA A 2 16.99 -8.40 -8.19
C ALA A 2 16.30 -9.12 -7.02
N ARG A 3 16.83 -9.00 -5.82
CA ARG A 3 16.17 -9.52 -4.62
C ARG A 3 14.94 -8.66 -4.31
N LEU A 4 13.82 -9.31 -4.06
CA LEU A 4 12.59 -8.66 -3.59
C LEU A 4 12.11 -9.36 -2.32
N ILE A 5 11.89 -8.58 -1.27
CA ILE A 5 11.31 -9.03 -0.02
C ILE A 5 9.86 -8.56 0.03
N LEU A 6 8.95 -9.49 0.29
CA LEU A 6 7.55 -9.24 0.60
C LEU A 6 7.40 -9.34 2.11
N PHE A 7 6.98 -8.27 2.74
CA PHE A 7 6.84 -8.18 4.19
C PHE A 7 5.42 -7.76 4.57
N ASN A 8 4.80 -8.47 5.50
CA ASN A 8 3.53 -8.05 6.09
C ASN A 8 3.82 -7.08 7.24
N LYS A 9 3.79 -5.78 6.95
CA LYS A 9 4.03 -4.74 7.93
C LYS A 9 2.89 -4.67 8.95
N PRO A 10 3.15 -4.86 10.25
CA PRO A 10 2.14 -4.66 11.28
C PRO A 10 1.69 -3.20 11.42
N TYR A 11 0.55 -2.99 12.08
CA TYR A 11 0.13 -1.69 12.56
C TYR A 11 1.16 -1.12 13.54
N GLY A 12 1.35 0.19 13.55
CA GLY A 12 2.26 0.85 14.50
C GLY A 12 3.75 0.61 14.23
N VAL A 13 4.11 0.23 12.99
CA VAL A 13 5.49 0.05 12.54
C VAL A 13 5.83 1.03 11.43
N LEU A 14 6.98 1.70 11.56
CA LEU A 14 7.48 2.62 10.54
C LEU A 14 8.06 1.86 9.34
N SER A 15 7.79 2.34 8.12
CA SER A 15 8.39 1.81 6.88
C SER A 15 9.85 2.27 6.70
N GLN A 16 10.68 2.09 7.71
CA GLN A 16 12.11 2.44 7.75
C GLN A 16 12.81 1.60 8.81
N PHE A 17 14.13 1.55 8.80
CA PHE A 17 14.94 0.72 9.71
C PHE A 17 15.42 1.44 10.97
N THR A 18 15.28 2.76 11.03
CA THR A 18 15.73 3.56 12.17
C THR A 18 14.70 4.61 12.54
N ASP A 19 14.60 4.91 13.83
CA ASP A 19 13.78 6.01 14.33
C ASP A 19 14.39 6.60 15.60
N PRO A 20 14.79 7.88 15.61
CA PRO A 20 15.37 8.52 16.80
C PRO A 20 14.37 8.66 17.95
N ALA A 21 13.07 8.57 17.69
CA ALA A 21 12.02 8.63 18.71
C ALA A 21 11.70 7.26 19.34
N GLY A 22 12.40 6.18 18.94
CA GLY A 22 12.27 4.86 19.55
C GLY A 22 10.96 4.12 19.20
N ARG A 23 10.24 4.54 18.16
CA ARG A 23 9.06 3.81 17.67
C ARG A 23 9.49 2.55 16.95
N SER A 24 8.61 1.55 16.90
CA SER A 24 8.86 0.31 16.18
C SER A 24 9.13 0.55 14.69
N THR A 25 10.14 -0.14 14.17
CA THR A 25 10.66 -0.03 12.81
C THR A 25 10.76 -1.40 12.13
N LEU A 26 11.17 -1.42 10.88
CA LEU A 26 11.41 -2.67 10.16
C LEU A 26 12.54 -3.50 10.78
N ALA A 27 13.49 -2.86 11.48
CA ALA A 27 14.62 -3.56 12.12
C ALA A 27 14.17 -4.52 13.22
N ASP A 28 13.01 -4.30 13.83
CA ASP A 28 12.44 -5.18 14.85
C ASP A 28 11.92 -6.50 14.28
N TYR A 29 11.76 -6.61 12.96
CA TYR A 29 11.11 -7.75 12.30
C TYR A 29 11.99 -8.45 11.27
N LEU A 30 12.88 -7.73 10.60
CA LEU A 30 13.70 -8.32 9.54
C LEU A 30 15.05 -7.62 9.40
N SER A 31 16.05 -8.43 8.99
CA SER A 31 17.34 -7.92 8.52
C SER A 31 17.37 -7.95 7.00
N ALA A 32 17.52 -6.79 6.38
CA ALA A 32 17.51 -6.65 4.93
C ALA A 32 18.64 -5.72 4.43
N PRO A 33 19.92 -6.11 4.67
CA PRO A 33 21.07 -5.29 4.29
C PRO A 33 21.04 -5.02 2.78
N GLY A 34 21.30 -3.75 2.41
CA GLY A 34 21.28 -3.30 1.02
C GLY A 34 19.89 -3.08 0.42
N CYS A 35 18.82 -3.56 1.05
CA CYS A 35 17.47 -3.37 0.56
C CYS A 35 16.89 -2.00 0.95
N ARG A 36 16.06 -1.47 0.06
CA ARG A 36 15.31 -0.23 0.25
C ARG A 36 13.82 -0.48 0.07
N VAL A 37 13.00 0.25 0.80
CA VAL A 37 11.54 0.19 0.69
C VAL A 37 11.10 0.68 -0.70
N ALA A 38 10.25 -0.09 -1.35
CA ALA A 38 9.64 0.22 -2.64
C ALA A 38 8.14 0.55 -2.44
N GLY A 39 7.84 1.80 -2.11
CA GLY A 39 6.49 2.28 -1.82
C GLY A 39 6.09 2.08 -0.36
N ARG A 40 6.25 3.15 0.42
CA ARG A 40 5.99 3.17 1.86
C ARG A 40 4.52 2.88 2.20
N LEU A 41 4.31 2.34 3.38
CA LEU A 41 3.04 2.36 4.11
C LEU A 41 3.16 3.33 5.28
N ASP A 42 2.05 3.98 5.62
CA ASP A 42 1.99 4.84 6.80
C ASP A 42 2.13 4.01 8.08
N TYR A 43 2.46 4.68 9.19
CA TYR A 43 2.61 4.08 10.51
C TYR A 43 1.35 3.30 10.95
N ASP A 44 0.18 3.89 10.67
CA ASP A 44 -1.15 3.35 11.00
C ASP A 44 -1.77 2.47 9.89
N SER A 45 -0.98 2.04 8.92
CA SER A 45 -1.39 1.12 7.84
C SER A 45 -0.65 -0.20 7.94
N GLU A 46 -1.30 -1.27 7.49
CA GLU A 46 -0.82 -2.66 7.61
C GLU A 46 -0.61 -3.29 6.22
N GLY A 47 0.02 -4.45 6.20
CA GLY A 47 0.04 -5.35 5.04
C GLY A 47 1.28 -5.24 4.18
N LEU A 48 1.14 -5.55 2.90
CA LEU A 48 2.24 -5.77 1.98
C LEU A 48 3.14 -4.55 1.82
N LEU A 49 4.37 -4.67 2.30
CA LEU A 49 5.47 -3.76 2.06
C LEU A 49 6.54 -4.48 1.24
N LEU A 50 7.01 -3.84 0.18
CA LEU A 50 8.04 -4.39 -0.70
C LEU A 50 9.38 -3.73 -0.41
N LEU A 51 10.46 -4.54 -0.33
CA LEU A 51 11.83 -4.05 -0.20
C LEU A 51 12.69 -4.72 -1.28
N THR A 52 13.66 -4.00 -1.84
CA THR A 52 14.57 -4.54 -2.85
C THR A 52 15.95 -3.90 -2.76
N ASP A 53 16.97 -4.66 -3.14
CA ASP A 53 18.35 -4.20 -3.33
C ASP A 53 18.56 -3.46 -4.65
N CYS A 54 17.59 -3.55 -5.57
CA CYS A 54 17.69 -3.00 -6.92
C CYS A 54 16.94 -1.67 -7.05
N GLY A 55 17.67 -0.56 -7.25
CA GLY A 55 17.08 0.77 -7.44
C GLY A 55 16.13 0.88 -8.65
N ARG A 56 16.38 0.11 -9.72
CA ARG A 56 15.48 0.07 -10.89
C ARG A 56 14.14 -0.58 -10.56
N LEU A 57 14.17 -1.67 -9.80
CA LEU A 57 12.95 -2.34 -9.34
C LEU A 57 12.20 -1.46 -8.35
N GLN A 58 12.92 -0.84 -7.40
CA GLN A 58 12.34 0.12 -6.46
C GLN A 58 11.61 1.25 -7.20
N GLN A 59 12.26 1.87 -8.19
CA GLN A 59 11.68 2.93 -8.99
C GLN A 59 10.44 2.45 -9.76
N ARG A 60 10.48 1.25 -10.36
CA ARG A 60 9.36 0.67 -11.09
C ARG A 60 8.14 0.44 -10.20
N ILE A 61 8.35 0.04 -8.95
CA ILE A 61 7.26 -0.20 -7.99
C ILE A 61 6.74 1.11 -7.40
N ALA A 62 7.64 2.01 -6.97
CA ALA A 62 7.30 3.17 -6.18
C ALA A 62 6.86 4.38 -7.03
N ASN A 63 7.39 4.54 -8.25
CA ASN A 63 7.15 5.73 -9.06
C ASN A 63 5.72 5.76 -9.59
N PRO A 64 4.95 6.83 -9.29
CA PRO A 64 3.57 7.00 -9.76
C PRO A 64 3.40 6.95 -11.28
N ARG A 65 4.45 7.28 -12.05
CA ARG A 65 4.43 7.21 -13.53
C ARG A 65 4.19 5.80 -14.06
N HIS A 66 4.58 4.77 -13.32
CA HIS A 66 4.34 3.38 -13.70
C HIS A 66 2.94 2.88 -13.37
N ARG A 67 2.13 3.69 -12.68
CA ARG A 67 0.72 3.44 -12.38
C ARG A 67 0.43 2.01 -11.89
N GLN A 68 1.33 1.46 -11.07
CA GLN A 68 1.13 0.13 -10.48
C GLN A 68 -0.11 0.13 -9.59
N TRP A 69 -1.00 -0.82 -9.85
CA TRP A 69 -2.17 -1.02 -9.00
C TRP A 69 -1.75 -1.39 -7.58
N LYS A 70 -2.37 -0.76 -6.62
CA LYS A 70 -2.25 -1.08 -5.19
C LYS A 70 -3.63 -1.37 -4.66
N THR A 71 -3.82 -2.58 -4.15
CA THR A 71 -5.12 -3.04 -3.65
C THR A 71 -5.09 -3.11 -2.13
N TYR A 72 -6.14 -2.61 -1.53
CA TYR A 72 -6.30 -2.49 -0.09
C TYR A 72 -7.61 -3.11 0.37
N LEU A 73 -7.58 -3.76 1.54
CA LEU A 73 -8.77 -4.00 2.35
C LEU A 73 -8.93 -2.78 3.26
N VAL A 74 -10.10 -2.19 3.22
CA VAL A 74 -10.40 -0.92 3.92
C VAL A 74 -11.65 -1.11 4.76
N GLN A 75 -11.49 -1.09 6.09
CA GLN A 75 -12.62 -0.98 7.00
C GLN A 75 -12.97 0.49 7.16
N VAL A 76 -14.20 0.84 6.90
CA VAL A 76 -14.71 2.21 7.00
C VAL A 76 -15.83 2.31 8.02
N GLU A 77 -16.02 3.50 8.57
CA GLU A 77 -17.17 3.85 9.43
C GLU A 77 -18.41 4.02 8.57
N GLY A 78 -19.52 3.48 9.01
CA GLY A 78 -20.80 3.49 8.31
C GLY A 78 -20.88 2.49 7.16
N GLU A 79 -22.02 2.48 6.48
CA GLU A 79 -22.28 1.65 5.30
C GLU A 79 -22.36 2.54 4.07
N PRO A 80 -21.35 2.52 3.18
CA PRO A 80 -21.37 3.29 1.95
C PRO A 80 -22.53 2.90 1.03
N THR A 81 -23.27 3.90 0.57
CA THR A 81 -24.31 3.72 -0.45
C THR A 81 -23.68 3.42 -1.82
N ALA A 82 -24.49 2.91 -2.74
CA ALA A 82 -24.06 2.70 -4.13
C ALA A 82 -23.50 4.00 -4.76
N GLU A 83 -24.10 5.15 -4.45
CA GLU A 83 -23.63 6.46 -4.91
C GLU A 83 -22.26 6.81 -4.32
N ALA A 84 -22.04 6.57 -3.02
CA ALA A 84 -20.74 6.79 -2.37
C ALA A 84 -19.65 5.91 -2.99
N LEU A 85 -19.95 4.64 -3.30
CA LEU A 85 -19.03 3.72 -3.98
C LEU A 85 -18.72 4.18 -5.41
N GLN A 86 -19.73 4.66 -6.14
CA GLN A 86 -19.54 5.22 -7.48
C GLN A 86 -18.65 6.47 -7.46
N ARG A 87 -18.84 7.34 -6.48
CA ARG A 87 -17.98 8.52 -6.29
C ARG A 87 -16.53 8.12 -5.95
N LEU A 88 -16.32 7.09 -5.11
CA LEU A 88 -14.98 6.54 -4.82
C LEU A 88 -14.29 5.97 -6.05
N ALA A 89 -15.04 5.34 -6.94
CA ALA A 89 -14.52 4.74 -8.17
C ALA A 89 -14.15 5.77 -9.24
N GLY A 90 -14.83 6.91 -9.23
CA GLY A 90 -14.60 8.01 -10.17
C GLY A 90 -13.42 8.92 -9.78
N PRO A 91 -13.14 9.94 -10.62
CA PRO A 91 -12.25 11.02 -10.25
C PRO A 91 -12.84 11.81 -9.07
N LEU A 92 -12.19 11.70 -7.91
CA LEU A 92 -12.63 12.36 -6.70
C LEU A 92 -11.75 13.59 -6.45
N GLN A 93 -12.38 14.77 -6.27
CA GLN A 93 -11.65 15.99 -5.97
C GLN A 93 -11.11 15.95 -4.54
N LEU A 94 -9.81 15.85 -4.40
CA LEU A 94 -9.09 16.00 -3.15
C LEU A 94 -8.41 17.37 -3.08
N ARG A 95 -7.89 17.72 -1.90
CA ARG A 95 -7.22 19.00 -1.65
C ARG A 95 -6.04 19.27 -2.59
N ASP A 96 -5.34 18.23 -3.02
CA ASP A 96 -4.18 18.25 -3.92
C ASP A 96 -4.54 17.87 -5.37
N GLY A 97 -5.79 18.01 -5.75
CA GLY A 97 -6.32 17.77 -7.10
C GLY A 97 -7.11 16.47 -7.25
N PRO A 98 -7.70 16.25 -8.44
CA PRO A 98 -8.52 15.07 -8.70
C PRO A 98 -7.69 13.77 -8.64
N THR A 99 -8.32 12.69 -8.18
CA THR A 99 -7.73 11.35 -8.22
C THR A 99 -7.87 10.73 -9.62
N LEU A 100 -7.02 9.76 -9.92
CA LEU A 100 -7.32 8.83 -11.02
C LEU A 100 -8.49 7.92 -10.62
N PRO A 101 -9.25 7.39 -11.61
CA PRO A 101 -10.29 6.41 -11.35
C PRO A 101 -9.74 5.20 -10.57
N ALA A 102 -10.49 4.77 -9.57
CA ALA A 102 -10.20 3.63 -8.72
C ALA A 102 -11.15 2.46 -9.02
N ARG A 103 -10.84 1.29 -8.45
CA ARG A 103 -11.76 0.14 -8.41
C ARG A 103 -12.20 -0.04 -6.97
N VAL A 104 -13.50 -0.19 -6.75
CA VAL A 104 -14.08 -0.31 -5.41
C VAL A 104 -15.13 -1.40 -5.41
N HIS A 105 -15.05 -2.29 -4.45
CA HIS A 105 -16.05 -3.34 -4.21
C HIS A 105 -16.36 -3.40 -2.72
N ARG A 106 -17.62 -3.53 -2.37
CA ARG A 106 -18.03 -3.87 -1.00
C ARG A 106 -17.71 -5.35 -0.75
N LEU A 107 -17.20 -5.64 0.42
CA LEU A 107 -16.89 -7.00 0.87
C LEU A 107 -17.64 -7.30 2.15
N ASP A 108 -17.91 -8.57 2.39
CA ASP A 108 -18.11 -9.10 3.73
C ASP A 108 -16.79 -9.03 4.52
N GLU A 109 -16.83 -9.34 5.82
CA GLU A 109 -15.60 -9.36 6.63
C GLU A 109 -14.57 -10.31 5.96
N PRO A 110 -13.35 -9.80 5.67
CA PRO A 110 -12.36 -10.61 4.95
C PRO A 110 -11.98 -11.85 5.75
N PRO A 111 -12.16 -13.06 5.19
CA PRO A 111 -11.81 -14.29 5.90
C PRO A 111 -10.30 -14.36 6.16
N GLY A 112 -9.92 -14.83 7.34
CA GLY A 112 -8.52 -15.02 7.71
C GLY A 112 -7.71 -13.74 7.94
N LEU A 113 -8.35 -12.60 8.00
CA LEU A 113 -7.67 -11.36 8.38
C LEU A 113 -7.36 -11.41 9.88
N TRP A 114 -6.09 -11.19 10.22
CA TRP A 114 -5.60 -11.22 11.60
C TRP A 114 -6.23 -10.11 12.46
N PRO A 115 -6.43 -10.33 13.77
CA PRO A 115 -6.83 -9.29 14.70
C PRO A 115 -5.75 -8.21 14.78
N ARG A 116 -6.17 -6.94 14.81
CA ARG A 116 -5.22 -5.82 14.93
C ARG A 116 -4.89 -5.56 16.40
N GLU A 117 -3.59 -5.35 16.67
CA GLU A 117 -3.10 -4.89 17.97
C GLU A 117 -2.51 -3.47 17.83
N PRO A 118 -3.00 -2.47 18.59
CA PRO A 118 -4.21 -2.49 19.42
C PRO A 118 -5.50 -2.65 18.58
N PRO A 119 -6.62 -3.10 19.17
CA PRO A 119 -7.89 -3.27 18.45
C PRO A 119 -8.36 -1.99 17.75
N VAL A 120 -9.13 -2.16 16.69
CA VAL A 120 -9.73 -1.02 15.98
C VAL A 120 -10.72 -0.32 16.90
N ARG A 121 -10.47 0.96 17.16
CA ARG A 121 -11.44 1.80 17.86
C ARG A 121 -12.50 2.30 16.87
N HIS A 122 -13.76 2.01 17.15
CA HIS A 122 -14.89 2.51 16.39
C HIS A 122 -16.03 2.83 17.33
N ARG A 123 -16.98 3.63 16.86
CA ARG A 123 -18.20 3.95 17.63
C ARG A 123 -19.12 2.74 17.58
N MET A 124 -19.45 2.17 18.74
CA MET A 124 -20.33 0.99 18.83
C MET A 124 -21.72 1.22 18.24
N SER A 125 -22.19 2.47 18.21
CA SER A 125 -23.48 2.87 17.63
C SER A 125 -23.47 3.06 16.11
N VAL A 126 -22.29 2.97 15.47
CA VAL A 126 -22.14 3.16 14.03
C VAL A 126 -21.64 1.86 13.41
N PRO A 127 -22.34 1.30 12.40
CA PRO A 127 -21.89 0.10 11.72
C PRO A 127 -20.56 0.35 11.02
N THR A 128 -19.86 -0.72 10.67
CA THR A 128 -18.65 -0.67 9.83
C THR A 128 -18.82 -1.52 8.60
N CYS A 129 -18.12 -1.16 7.54
CA CYS A 129 -18.17 -1.89 6.27
C CYS A 129 -16.75 -2.15 5.76
N TRP A 130 -16.54 -3.29 5.12
CA TRP A 130 -15.30 -3.59 4.42
C TRP A 130 -15.42 -3.29 2.94
N LEU A 131 -14.34 -2.71 2.39
CA LEU A 131 -14.20 -2.43 0.97
C LEU A 131 -12.88 -3.04 0.47
N GLU A 132 -12.88 -3.58 -0.73
CA GLU A 132 -11.67 -3.73 -1.52
C GLU A 132 -11.52 -2.51 -2.41
N LEU A 133 -10.42 -1.77 -2.25
CA LEU A 133 -10.15 -0.55 -2.99
C LEU A 133 -8.79 -0.62 -3.67
N SER A 134 -8.78 -0.43 -4.99
CA SER A 134 -7.55 -0.41 -5.78
C SER A 134 -7.33 0.95 -6.42
N ILE A 135 -6.11 1.48 -6.28
CA ILE A 135 -5.67 2.75 -6.87
C ILE A 135 -4.38 2.58 -7.68
N ARG A 136 -4.15 3.45 -8.66
CA ARG A 136 -2.92 3.49 -9.48
C ARG A 136 -1.98 4.64 -9.10
N GLU A 137 -2.25 5.28 -8.01
CA GLU A 137 -1.50 6.41 -7.46
C GLU A 137 -0.85 6.02 -6.12
N GLY A 138 -0.32 6.97 -5.40
CA GLY A 138 0.30 6.77 -4.10
C GLY A 138 0.55 8.10 -3.42
N ARG A 139 -0.43 9.02 -3.44
CA ARG A 139 -0.36 10.29 -2.72
C ARG A 139 -0.38 10.04 -1.22
N ASN A 140 0.13 10.97 -0.45
CA ASN A 140 0.11 10.90 1.01
C ASN A 140 -1.31 10.63 1.52
N ARG A 141 -1.48 9.54 2.28
CA ARG A 141 -2.73 9.11 2.91
C ARG A 141 -3.95 9.10 1.98
N GLN A 142 -3.73 8.77 0.70
CA GLN A 142 -4.73 8.96 -0.36
C GLN A 142 -6.02 8.18 -0.08
N VAL A 143 -5.95 6.88 0.22
CA VAL A 143 -7.14 6.04 0.47
C VAL A 143 -7.96 6.63 1.63
N ARG A 144 -7.31 7.01 2.73
CA ARG A 144 -7.99 7.60 3.91
C ARG A 144 -8.69 8.92 3.56
N ARG A 145 -8.07 9.75 2.71
CA ARG A 145 -8.68 11.00 2.25
C ARG A 145 -9.86 10.76 1.30
N MET A 146 -9.76 9.74 0.45
CA MET A 146 -10.82 9.38 -0.49
C MET A 146 -12.07 8.90 0.27
N THR A 147 -11.91 7.98 1.21
CA THR A 147 -13.04 7.45 2.00
C THR A 147 -13.68 8.52 2.89
N ALA A 148 -12.87 9.38 3.51
CA ALA A 148 -13.38 10.51 4.28
C ALA A 148 -14.16 11.52 3.41
N ALA A 149 -13.72 11.78 2.17
CA ALA A 149 -14.38 12.71 1.26
C ALA A 149 -15.78 12.24 0.80
N VAL A 150 -16.08 10.95 0.93
CA VAL A 150 -17.44 10.40 0.68
C VAL A 150 -18.20 10.13 1.97
N GLY A 151 -17.69 10.58 3.14
CA GLY A 151 -18.39 10.48 4.43
C GLY A 151 -18.12 9.20 5.22
N HIS A 152 -17.18 8.36 4.78
CA HIS A 152 -16.88 7.07 5.40
C HIS A 152 -15.39 6.97 5.81
N PRO A 153 -14.99 7.55 6.96
CA PRO A 153 -13.59 7.54 7.39
C PRO A 153 -13.02 6.13 7.53
N THR A 154 -11.77 5.95 7.11
CA THR A 154 -11.06 4.68 7.26
C THR A 154 -10.70 4.39 8.71
N LEU A 155 -11.13 3.24 9.21
CA LEU A 155 -10.81 2.71 10.54
C LEU A 155 -9.58 1.80 10.49
N ARG A 156 -9.51 0.91 9.49
CA ARG A 156 -8.39 -0.01 9.26
C ARG A 156 -8.01 -0.04 7.78
N LEU A 157 -6.71 -0.12 7.50
CA LEU A 157 -6.19 -0.11 6.13
C LEU A 157 -5.08 -1.15 5.98
N VAL A 158 -5.33 -2.16 5.16
CA VAL A 158 -4.40 -3.26 4.91
C VAL A 158 -4.10 -3.36 3.41
N ARG A 159 -2.86 -3.14 3.00
CA ARG A 159 -2.47 -3.32 1.60
C ARG A 159 -2.22 -4.80 1.33
N ILE A 160 -2.99 -5.38 0.42
CA ILE A 160 -2.90 -6.81 0.09
C ILE A 160 -2.18 -7.09 -1.22
N ARG A 161 -2.03 -6.08 -2.11
CA ARG A 161 -1.38 -6.27 -3.41
C ARG A 161 -0.69 -5.00 -3.90
N VAL A 162 0.43 -5.18 -4.59
CA VAL A 162 1.14 -4.14 -5.36
C VAL A 162 1.55 -4.75 -6.71
N GLY A 163 0.92 -4.31 -7.80
CA GLY A 163 1.14 -4.89 -9.12
C GLY A 163 0.86 -6.41 -9.13
N GLN A 164 1.87 -7.19 -9.46
CA GLN A 164 1.79 -8.65 -9.51
C GLN A 164 2.05 -9.34 -8.16
N TRP A 165 2.54 -8.62 -7.16
CA TRP A 165 2.87 -9.18 -5.85
C TRP A 165 1.69 -9.06 -4.89
N SER A 166 1.36 -10.15 -4.24
CA SER A 166 0.29 -10.22 -3.24
C SER A 166 0.85 -10.61 -1.87
N LEU A 167 0.11 -10.26 -0.83
CA LEU A 167 0.44 -10.59 0.56
C LEU A 167 0.45 -12.11 0.79
N GLY A 168 -0.46 -12.86 0.11
CA GLY A 168 -0.62 -14.29 0.34
C GLY A 168 -0.97 -14.60 1.79
N ASP A 169 -0.39 -15.68 2.31
CA ASP A 169 -0.61 -16.18 3.66
C ASP A 169 0.36 -15.62 4.70
N LEU A 170 1.11 -14.55 4.37
CA LEU A 170 2.03 -13.92 5.32
C LEU A 170 1.26 -13.31 6.48
N GLY A 171 1.50 -13.81 7.68
CA GLY A 171 1.02 -13.21 8.93
C GLY A 171 1.75 -11.89 9.27
N PRO A 172 1.24 -11.09 10.21
CA PRO A 172 1.88 -9.84 10.63
C PRO A 172 3.32 -10.05 11.09
N GLY A 173 4.24 -9.22 10.60
CA GLY A 173 5.68 -9.34 10.90
C GLY A 173 6.42 -10.41 10.12
N GLN A 174 5.72 -11.26 9.36
CA GLN A 174 6.35 -12.28 8.52
C GLN A 174 6.81 -11.71 7.18
N HIS A 175 7.82 -12.32 6.61
CA HIS A 175 8.34 -11.96 5.29
C HIS A 175 8.79 -13.17 4.50
N THR A 176 8.84 -13.02 3.19
CA THR A 176 9.46 -13.96 2.25
C THR A 176 10.32 -13.20 1.26
N ALA A 177 11.30 -13.88 0.68
CA ALA A 177 12.16 -13.30 -0.34
C ALA A 177 12.03 -14.08 -1.65
N THR A 178 12.06 -13.33 -2.76
CA THR A 178 12.06 -13.89 -4.11
C THR A 178 13.03 -13.14 -5.01
N GLU A 179 13.36 -13.71 -6.14
CA GLU A 179 14.16 -13.06 -7.16
C GLU A 179 13.30 -12.58 -8.33
N VAL A 180 13.54 -11.36 -8.78
CA VAL A 180 12.83 -10.75 -9.90
C VAL A 180 13.77 -10.57 -11.08
N HIS A 181 13.40 -11.14 -12.21
CA HIS A 181 14.07 -10.87 -13.49
C HIS A 181 13.64 -9.51 -14.01
N LEU A 182 14.61 -8.62 -14.19
CA LEU A 182 14.37 -7.36 -14.88
C LEU A 182 14.83 -7.50 -16.34
N PRO A 183 13.96 -7.23 -17.33
CA PRO A 183 14.39 -7.21 -18.73
C PRO A 183 15.56 -6.25 -18.87
N GLY A 184 16.60 -6.71 -19.57
CA GLY A 184 17.79 -5.93 -19.84
C GLY A 184 17.42 -4.59 -20.48
N THR A 185 18.05 -3.50 -20.06
CA THR A 185 17.98 -2.24 -20.81
C THR A 185 18.66 -2.46 -22.15
N LYS A 186 17.96 -2.20 -23.27
CA LYS A 186 18.64 -2.01 -24.55
C LYS A 186 19.75 -0.97 -24.34
N PRO A 187 20.99 -1.21 -24.80
CA PRO A 187 22.07 -0.24 -24.69
C PRO A 187 21.59 1.10 -25.25
N ARG A 188 21.79 2.17 -24.51
CA ARG A 188 21.49 3.52 -25.01
C ARG A 188 22.42 3.77 -26.20
N PRO A 189 21.91 4.13 -27.39
CA PRO A 189 22.78 4.43 -28.53
C PRO A 189 23.77 5.55 -28.14
N PRO A 190 25.01 5.50 -28.60
CA PRO A 190 26.02 6.49 -28.27
C PRO A 190 25.51 7.89 -28.64
N ARG A 191 25.68 8.84 -27.74
CA ARG A 191 25.39 10.26 -28.03
C ARG A 191 26.24 10.67 -29.22
N ARG A 192 25.63 10.99 -30.36
CA ARG A 192 26.31 11.66 -31.45
C ARG A 192 26.88 12.98 -30.91
N LYS A 193 28.21 13.09 -30.91
CA LYS A 193 28.89 14.36 -30.71
C LYS A 193 28.41 15.29 -31.84
N ARG A 194 27.77 16.39 -31.47
CA ARG A 194 27.59 17.49 -32.45
C ARG A 194 28.97 18.10 -32.69
N SER A 195 29.41 18.07 -33.93
CA SER A 195 30.54 18.84 -34.45
C SER A 195 30.13 20.31 -34.51
#